data_4e28e4a4f77c0429b98c73c62da9617c
#
_entry.id   4e28e4a4f77c0429b98c73c62da9617c
#
_cell.length_a   1.000
_cell.length_b   1.000
_cell.length_c   1.000
_cell.angle_alpha   90.00
_cell.angle_beta   90.00
_cell.angle_gamma   90.00
#
_symmetry.space_group_name_H-M   'P 1'
#
loop_
_entity.id
_entity.type
_entity.pdbx_description
1 polymer ?
#
loop_
_entity_poly.entity_id
_entity_poly.type
_entity_poly.pdbx_seq_one_letter_code
_entity_poly.pdbx_strand_id
1 'polypeptide(L)'
;MKIGSPKEIKPQEFRVGVTPNAAREAVLRGHQVLVEAGAGEGAGFSDADYVAAGADILATAEEVFATAEMIVKVKEPQPVERKRLRAGQVLFTYLHLAPDPEQTADLLASGVTAIAYETVTDDRGGLPLLAPMSEVAGRLAPQVGAWTLQKANGGRGVLLGGVPGVLPGRVLVLGGGVVGTHAARVAAGMGADVTVLDRSVNRLRYLDDVFGHAFKNGFADAATTMDLARQADLIIGAVLIPGAAAPKLITRAQLAELKPGAVLVDVAIDQGGCFETSHATTHHDPIYAVDGIMHYCVANMPGAVARTSTLALGNATMPFMLALADKGWKRACAEDKHLLAGLNTHAGKLTYAAVGAALGLPVIAASAALAM
;
A
#
# COMPACT_ATOMS: atom_id res chain seq x y z
N MET A 1 14.96 24.06 1.91
CA MET A 1 15.37 22.64 2.14
C MET A 1 15.73 22.00 0.81
N LYS A 2 16.70 21.08 0.81
CA LYS A 2 17.03 20.24 -0.34
C LYS A 2 16.27 18.92 -0.22
N ILE A 3 15.35 18.65 -1.15
CA ILE A 3 14.50 17.46 -1.16
C ILE A 3 15.04 16.51 -2.23
N GLY A 4 15.40 15.30 -1.86
CA GLY A 4 15.93 14.28 -2.76
C GLY A 4 14.94 13.16 -3.03
N SER A 5 14.79 12.77 -4.30
CA SER A 5 14.01 11.60 -4.72
C SER A 5 14.91 10.67 -5.54
N PRO A 6 15.49 9.64 -4.92
CA PRO A 6 16.26 8.64 -5.65
C PRO A 6 15.31 7.73 -6.45
N LYS A 7 15.86 7.01 -7.42
CA LYS A 7 15.19 5.93 -8.13
C LYS A 7 14.95 4.76 -7.18
N GLU A 8 13.76 4.16 -7.26
CA GLU A 8 13.47 2.95 -6.49
C GLU A 8 14.26 1.76 -7.07
N ILE A 9 14.90 1.01 -6.18
CA ILE A 9 15.76 -0.13 -6.55
C ILE A 9 15.24 -1.48 -6.07
N LYS A 10 14.10 -1.47 -5.31
CA LYS A 10 13.43 -2.71 -4.95
C LYS A 10 12.91 -3.40 -6.21
N PRO A 11 13.09 -4.73 -6.37
CA PRO A 11 12.63 -5.43 -7.56
C PRO A 11 11.15 -5.15 -7.88
N GLN A 12 10.87 -4.84 -9.14
CA GLN A 12 9.52 -4.53 -9.66
C GLN A 12 8.86 -3.30 -9.00
N GLU A 13 9.63 -2.39 -8.43
CA GLU A 13 9.15 -1.09 -7.97
C GLU A 13 9.45 -0.03 -9.05
N PHE A 14 8.40 0.49 -9.65
CA PHE A 14 8.46 1.47 -10.75
C PHE A 14 7.89 2.83 -10.36
N ARG A 15 7.40 2.98 -9.13
CA ARG A 15 6.90 4.26 -8.62
C ARG A 15 8.05 5.19 -8.28
N VAL A 16 7.74 6.47 -8.04
CA VAL A 16 8.70 7.49 -7.60
C VAL A 16 8.11 8.30 -6.44
N GLY A 17 8.96 8.71 -5.50
CA GLY A 17 8.51 9.40 -4.27
C GLY A 17 8.01 10.82 -4.51
N VAL A 18 8.59 11.53 -5.48
CA VAL A 18 8.23 12.91 -5.83
C VAL A 18 7.78 12.97 -7.28
N THR A 19 6.57 13.45 -7.55
CA THR A 19 6.07 13.69 -8.91
C THR A 19 6.58 15.02 -9.44
N PRO A 20 6.62 15.27 -10.78
CA PRO A 20 6.94 16.58 -11.34
C PRO A 20 6.06 17.71 -10.78
N ASN A 21 4.78 17.43 -10.51
CA ASN A 21 3.89 18.42 -9.89
C ASN A 21 4.29 18.74 -8.44
N ALA A 22 4.61 17.73 -7.64
CA ALA A 22 5.09 17.94 -6.27
C ALA A 22 6.45 18.66 -6.25
N ALA A 23 7.33 18.37 -7.22
CA ALA A 23 8.59 19.10 -7.40
C ALA A 23 8.35 20.58 -7.69
N ARG A 24 7.43 20.90 -8.62
CA ARG A 24 7.06 22.28 -8.94
C ARG A 24 6.54 23.04 -7.73
N GLU A 25 5.65 22.44 -6.95
CA GLU A 25 5.10 23.04 -5.74
C GLU A 25 6.19 23.33 -4.70
N ALA A 26 7.17 22.42 -4.54
CA ALA A 26 8.30 22.64 -3.65
C ALA A 26 9.23 23.76 -4.15
N VAL A 27 9.53 23.78 -5.45
CA VAL A 27 10.37 24.83 -6.07
C VAL A 27 9.71 26.21 -5.95
N LEU A 28 8.40 26.32 -6.17
CA LEU A 28 7.64 27.58 -6.00
C LEU A 28 7.70 28.10 -4.56
N ARG A 29 7.94 27.24 -3.56
CA ARG A 29 8.15 27.60 -2.15
C ARG A 29 9.60 27.88 -1.79
N GLY A 30 10.51 27.88 -2.77
CA GLY A 30 11.93 28.15 -2.57
C GLY A 30 12.76 26.97 -2.12
N HIS A 31 12.25 25.74 -2.25
CA HIS A 31 13.02 24.53 -1.99
C HIS A 31 13.77 24.08 -3.26
N GLN A 32 14.87 23.38 -3.09
CA GLN A 32 15.59 22.71 -4.17
C GLN A 32 15.14 21.26 -4.22
N VAL A 33 14.75 20.76 -5.40
CA VAL A 33 14.34 19.36 -5.59
C VAL A 33 15.40 18.68 -6.46
N LEU A 34 15.93 17.57 -5.95
CA LEU A 34 17.01 16.78 -6.55
C LEU A 34 16.44 15.41 -6.90
N VAL A 35 16.41 15.07 -8.17
CA VAL A 35 15.85 13.79 -8.64
C VAL A 35 16.97 12.98 -9.32
N GLU A 36 17.08 11.70 -8.98
CA GLU A 36 18.01 10.81 -9.69
C GLU A 36 17.56 10.61 -11.14
N ALA A 37 18.50 10.61 -12.06
CA ALA A 37 18.24 10.39 -13.49
C ALA A 37 17.44 9.10 -13.73
N GLY A 38 16.36 9.22 -14.51
CA GLY A 38 15.45 8.13 -14.80
C GLY A 38 14.58 7.64 -13.64
N ALA A 39 14.54 8.34 -12.49
CA ALA A 39 13.74 7.92 -11.33
C ALA A 39 12.23 7.86 -11.63
N GLY A 40 11.73 8.76 -12.47
CA GLY A 40 10.31 8.84 -12.84
C GLY A 40 9.88 7.96 -14.01
N GLU A 41 10.81 7.40 -14.78
CA GLU A 41 10.52 6.71 -16.05
C GLU A 41 9.52 5.57 -15.90
N GLY A 42 9.66 4.76 -14.85
CA GLY A 42 8.75 3.66 -14.57
C GLY A 42 7.30 4.08 -14.28
N ALA A 43 7.09 5.32 -13.84
CA ALA A 43 5.79 5.93 -13.66
C ALA A 43 5.38 6.82 -14.86
N GLY A 44 6.19 6.85 -15.92
CA GLY A 44 5.96 7.62 -17.16
C GLY A 44 6.23 9.11 -17.01
N PHE A 45 7.20 9.49 -16.16
CA PHE A 45 7.73 10.86 -16.03
C PHE A 45 9.18 10.88 -16.48
N SER A 46 9.49 11.66 -17.51
CA SER A 46 10.85 11.83 -17.99
C SER A 46 11.65 12.81 -17.13
N ASP A 47 12.98 12.77 -17.23
CA ASP A 47 13.85 13.77 -16.59
C ASP A 47 13.50 15.19 -17.08
N ALA A 48 13.11 15.34 -18.35
CA ALA A 48 12.66 16.62 -18.90
C ALA A 48 11.40 17.17 -18.20
N ASP A 49 10.48 16.31 -17.75
CA ASP A 49 9.29 16.74 -16.98
C ASP A 49 9.69 17.33 -15.62
N TYR A 50 10.71 16.77 -14.97
CA TYR A 50 11.26 17.29 -13.72
C TYR A 50 12.02 18.59 -13.92
N VAL A 51 12.84 18.70 -14.96
CA VAL A 51 13.53 19.95 -15.32
C VAL A 51 12.52 21.05 -15.61
N ALA A 52 11.47 20.76 -16.37
CA ALA A 52 10.37 21.70 -16.63
C ALA A 52 9.59 22.10 -15.37
N ALA A 53 9.64 21.27 -14.32
CA ALA A 53 9.10 21.58 -12.99
C ALA A 53 10.06 22.39 -12.12
N GLY A 54 11.31 22.63 -12.56
CA GLY A 54 12.34 23.36 -11.85
C GLY A 54 13.20 22.51 -10.93
N ALA A 55 13.17 21.17 -11.06
CA ALA A 55 14.03 20.27 -10.32
C ALA A 55 15.39 20.08 -11.04
N ASP A 56 16.40 19.73 -10.25
CA ASP A 56 17.72 19.35 -10.75
C ASP A 56 17.79 17.82 -10.88
N ILE A 57 18.36 17.35 -12.00
CA ILE A 57 18.64 15.93 -12.22
C ILE A 57 20.08 15.63 -11.80
N LEU A 58 20.24 14.67 -10.88
CA LEU A 58 21.54 14.16 -10.46
C LEU A 58 21.77 12.78 -11.11
N ALA A 59 23.03 12.48 -11.39
CA ALA A 59 23.36 11.28 -12.17
C ALA A 59 23.17 9.99 -11.35
N THR A 60 23.34 10.04 -10.04
CA THR A 60 23.37 8.85 -9.18
C THR A 60 22.60 9.03 -7.87
N ALA A 61 22.14 7.91 -7.30
CA ALA A 61 21.54 7.89 -5.97
C ALA A 61 22.52 8.42 -4.89
N GLU A 62 23.81 8.12 -5.02
CA GLU A 62 24.86 8.61 -4.10
C GLU A 62 24.82 10.13 -3.99
N GLU A 63 24.76 10.81 -5.13
CA GLU A 63 24.70 12.29 -5.17
C GLU A 63 23.42 12.81 -4.53
N VAL A 64 22.28 12.14 -4.78
CA VAL A 64 21.00 12.50 -4.16
C VAL A 64 21.07 12.36 -2.64
N PHE A 65 21.49 11.19 -2.13
CA PHE A 65 21.59 10.95 -0.68
C PHE A 65 22.61 11.87 0.00
N ALA A 66 23.76 12.13 -0.64
CA ALA A 66 24.80 13.00 -0.09
C ALA A 66 24.33 14.47 0.02
N THR A 67 23.53 14.94 -0.93
CA THR A 67 23.19 16.37 -1.05
C THR A 67 21.88 16.73 -0.35
N ALA A 68 20.89 15.82 -0.35
CA ALA A 68 19.57 16.09 0.17
C ALA A 68 19.55 16.16 1.70
N GLU A 69 18.72 17.07 2.22
CA GLU A 69 18.37 17.20 3.64
C GLU A 69 17.18 16.30 4.00
N MET A 70 16.27 16.08 3.03
CA MET A 70 15.14 15.14 3.14
C MET A 70 15.12 14.21 1.93
N ILE A 71 15.11 12.92 2.19
CA ILE A 71 14.91 11.87 1.18
C ILE A 71 13.44 11.48 1.18
N VAL A 72 12.80 11.52 0.01
CA VAL A 72 11.42 11.12 -0.22
C VAL A 72 11.39 9.94 -1.17
N LYS A 73 10.89 8.81 -0.68
CA LYS A 73 10.81 7.54 -1.41
C LYS A 73 9.39 6.98 -1.37
N VAL A 74 9.18 5.89 -2.08
CA VAL A 74 7.96 5.08 -1.97
C VAL A 74 8.19 3.91 -1.02
N LYS A 75 9.19 3.07 -1.30
CA LYS A 75 9.47 1.87 -0.51
C LYS A 75 10.58 2.09 0.51
N GLU A 76 10.61 1.21 1.48
CA GLU A 76 11.65 1.13 2.49
C GLU A 76 13.05 1.14 1.86
N PRO A 77 14.02 1.84 2.48
CA PRO A 77 15.37 1.93 1.93
C PRO A 77 16.04 0.56 1.95
N GLN A 78 16.56 0.15 0.80
CA GLN A 78 17.26 -1.11 0.63
C GLN A 78 18.66 -1.06 1.31
N PRO A 79 19.35 -2.20 1.59
CA PRO A 79 20.59 -2.23 2.34
C PRO A 79 21.67 -1.26 1.86
N VAL A 80 21.81 -1.07 0.54
CA VAL A 80 22.76 -0.13 -0.04
C VAL A 80 22.36 1.33 0.21
N GLU A 81 21.06 1.62 0.26
CA GLU A 81 20.54 2.97 0.54
C GLU A 81 20.63 3.30 2.03
N ARG A 82 20.37 2.32 2.92
CA ARG A 82 20.48 2.51 4.38
C ARG A 82 21.86 2.99 4.79
N LYS A 83 22.92 2.49 4.12
CA LYS A 83 24.32 2.91 4.35
C LYS A 83 24.63 4.36 3.95
N ARG A 84 23.76 4.98 3.14
CA ARG A 84 23.90 6.39 2.70
C ARG A 84 23.18 7.38 3.61
N LEU A 85 22.31 6.86 4.48
CA LEU A 85 21.55 7.69 5.43
C LEU A 85 22.49 8.21 6.55
N ARG A 86 22.17 9.39 7.08
CA ARG A 86 23.01 10.05 8.10
C ARG A 86 22.18 10.82 9.12
N ALA A 87 22.80 11.10 10.26
CA ALA A 87 22.23 11.97 11.28
C ALA A 87 21.92 13.36 10.71
N GLY A 88 20.81 13.96 11.15
CA GLY A 88 20.31 15.25 10.66
C GLY A 88 19.52 15.18 9.35
N GLN A 89 19.54 14.06 8.64
CA GLN A 89 18.74 13.84 7.44
C GLN A 89 17.33 13.36 7.82
N VAL A 90 16.32 13.77 7.05
CA VAL A 90 14.94 13.26 7.15
C VAL A 90 14.74 12.19 6.08
N LEU A 91 14.12 11.07 6.45
CA LEU A 91 13.64 10.04 5.53
C LEU A 91 12.10 10.01 5.63
N PHE A 92 11.41 10.24 4.52
CA PHE A 92 9.95 10.25 4.43
C PHE A 92 9.50 9.22 3.40
N THR A 93 8.99 8.07 3.84
CA THR A 93 8.69 6.90 3.00
C THR A 93 7.85 5.86 3.76
N TYR A 94 7.39 4.79 3.10
CA TYR A 94 7.01 3.56 3.81
C TYR A 94 8.23 2.90 4.43
N LEU A 95 8.10 2.40 5.65
CA LEU A 95 9.19 1.76 6.38
C LEU A 95 8.94 0.28 6.69
N HIS A 96 7.75 -0.08 7.19
CA HIS A 96 7.40 -1.45 7.59
C HIS A 96 8.44 -2.08 8.53
N LEU A 97 8.81 -1.39 9.61
CA LEU A 97 9.95 -1.78 10.48
C LEU A 97 9.75 -3.06 11.26
N ALA A 98 8.50 -3.36 11.69
CA ALA A 98 8.24 -4.51 12.56
C ALA A 98 8.66 -5.88 11.97
N PRO A 99 8.46 -6.18 10.67
CA PRO A 99 8.92 -7.42 10.06
C PRO A 99 10.39 -7.38 9.60
N ASP A 100 11.10 -6.24 9.71
CA ASP A 100 12.48 -6.09 9.24
C ASP A 100 13.42 -5.55 10.35
N PRO A 101 13.92 -6.44 11.23
CA PRO A 101 14.81 -6.04 12.32
C PRO A 101 16.16 -5.50 11.84
N GLU A 102 16.67 -5.94 10.68
CA GLU A 102 17.93 -5.44 10.10
C GLU A 102 17.76 -3.99 9.65
N GLN A 103 16.69 -3.67 8.91
CA GLN A 103 16.38 -2.29 8.53
C GLN A 103 16.23 -1.40 9.76
N THR A 104 15.52 -1.87 10.78
CA THR A 104 15.33 -1.12 12.01
C THR A 104 16.66 -0.79 12.68
N ALA A 105 17.56 -1.78 12.79
CA ALA A 105 18.89 -1.58 13.35
C ALA A 105 19.72 -0.57 12.54
N ASP A 106 19.71 -0.68 11.21
CA ASP A 106 20.44 0.23 10.32
C ASP A 106 19.92 1.68 10.43
N LEU A 107 18.62 1.89 10.49
CA LEU A 107 18.04 3.23 10.65
C LEU A 107 18.38 3.84 12.01
N LEU A 108 18.36 3.04 13.09
CA LEU A 108 18.81 3.50 14.39
C LEU A 108 20.31 3.86 14.40
N ALA A 109 21.15 3.03 13.80
CA ALA A 109 22.59 3.27 13.71
C ALA A 109 22.93 4.51 12.88
N SER A 110 22.19 4.81 11.82
CA SER A 110 22.40 5.99 10.97
C SER A 110 22.08 7.32 11.67
N GLY A 111 21.25 7.29 12.71
CA GLY A 111 20.75 8.49 13.38
C GLY A 111 19.74 9.31 12.56
N VAL A 112 19.26 8.79 11.43
CA VAL A 112 18.29 9.46 10.55
C VAL A 112 16.97 9.72 11.28
N THR A 113 16.29 10.81 10.92
CA THR A 113 14.91 11.08 11.34
C THR A 113 13.96 10.46 10.33
N ALA A 114 13.41 9.29 10.66
CA ALA A 114 12.53 8.58 9.74
C ALA A 114 11.06 8.75 10.11
N ILE A 115 10.28 9.23 9.14
CA ILE A 115 8.84 9.45 9.24
C ILE A 115 8.16 8.49 8.27
N ALA A 116 7.41 7.53 8.84
CA ALA A 116 6.77 6.45 8.09
C ALA A 116 5.39 6.88 7.57
N TYR A 117 5.13 6.67 6.29
CA TYR A 117 3.82 6.95 5.69
C TYR A 117 2.70 6.17 6.37
N GLU A 118 2.93 4.89 6.65
CA GLU A 118 1.92 3.97 7.19
C GLU A 118 1.55 4.23 8.64
N THR A 119 2.23 5.14 9.34
CA THR A 119 1.93 5.49 10.73
C THR A 119 1.43 6.93 10.90
N VAL A 120 1.41 7.74 9.84
CA VAL A 120 0.70 9.02 9.83
C VAL A 120 -0.81 8.77 9.92
N THR A 121 -1.49 9.45 10.85
CA THR A 121 -2.91 9.25 11.14
C THR A 121 -3.77 10.42 10.65
N ASP A 122 -5.08 10.35 10.86
CA ASP A 122 -6.02 11.45 10.71
C ASP A 122 -7.00 11.54 11.90
N ASP A 123 -7.82 12.58 11.97
CA ASP A 123 -8.78 12.80 13.07
C ASP A 123 -9.89 11.73 13.12
N ARG A 124 -10.05 10.91 12.08
CA ARG A 124 -11.02 9.82 12.01
C ARG A 124 -10.40 8.45 12.38
N GLY A 125 -9.12 8.43 12.79
CA GLY A 125 -8.37 7.21 13.05
C GLY A 125 -7.95 6.46 11.79
N GLY A 126 -8.00 7.12 10.63
CA GLY A 126 -7.52 6.59 9.36
C GLY A 126 -6.01 6.75 9.18
N LEU A 127 -5.49 6.16 8.10
CA LEU A 127 -4.10 6.23 7.68
C LEU A 127 -4.02 6.87 6.29
N PRO A 128 -4.02 8.22 6.21
CA PRO A 128 -4.22 8.96 4.96
C PRO A 128 -3.14 8.72 3.92
N LEU A 129 -1.92 8.33 4.32
CA LEU A 129 -0.84 8.04 3.39
C LEU A 129 -0.79 6.56 2.98
N LEU A 130 -1.48 5.67 3.70
CA LEU A 130 -1.67 4.26 3.31
C LEU A 130 -2.91 4.07 2.44
N ALA A 131 -3.97 4.84 2.69
CA ALA A 131 -5.26 4.73 2.01
C ALA A 131 -5.15 4.72 0.48
N PRO A 132 -4.34 5.59 -0.20
CA PRO A 132 -4.24 5.57 -1.66
C PRO A 132 -3.76 4.23 -2.22
N MET A 133 -2.84 3.55 -1.53
CA MET A 133 -2.36 2.24 -1.98
C MET A 133 -3.40 1.15 -1.76
N SER A 134 -4.17 1.23 -0.67
CA SER A 134 -5.31 0.37 -0.42
C SER A 134 -6.42 0.57 -1.47
N GLU A 135 -6.66 1.80 -1.90
CA GLU A 135 -7.61 2.12 -2.97
C GLU A 135 -7.17 1.54 -4.32
N VAL A 136 -5.89 1.69 -4.66
CA VAL A 136 -5.33 1.13 -5.89
C VAL A 136 -5.40 -0.40 -5.86
N ALA A 137 -4.95 -1.03 -4.78
CA ALA A 137 -4.98 -2.49 -4.64
C ALA A 137 -6.42 -3.03 -4.74
N GLY A 138 -7.38 -2.39 -4.06
CA GLY A 138 -8.79 -2.74 -4.14
C GLY A 138 -9.33 -2.67 -5.56
N ARG A 139 -9.01 -1.60 -6.31
CA ARG A 139 -9.47 -1.44 -7.70
C ARG A 139 -8.78 -2.40 -8.67
N LEU A 140 -7.55 -2.81 -8.38
CA LEU A 140 -6.81 -3.77 -9.20
C LEU A 140 -7.29 -5.20 -8.98
N ALA A 141 -7.72 -5.56 -7.76
CA ALA A 141 -8.10 -6.93 -7.40
C ALA A 141 -9.15 -7.57 -8.33
N PRO A 142 -10.26 -6.92 -8.71
CA PRO A 142 -11.20 -7.51 -9.67
C PRO A 142 -10.62 -7.67 -11.07
N GLN A 143 -9.72 -6.80 -11.49
CA GLN A 143 -9.11 -6.85 -12.82
C GLN A 143 -8.18 -8.08 -12.94
N VAL A 144 -7.30 -8.29 -11.96
CA VAL A 144 -6.43 -9.47 -11.93
C VAL A 144 -7.23 -10.75 -11.68
N GLY A 145 -8.31 -10.68 -10.88
CA GLY A 145 -9.24 -11.78 -10.68
C GLY A 145 -9.95 -12.20 -11.98
N ALA A 146 -10.43 -11.22 -12.76
CA ALA A 146 -11.05 -11.47 -14.06
C ALA A 146 -10.06 -12.06 -15.07
N TRP A 147 -8.82 -11.59 -15.06
CA TRP A 147 -7.76 -12.15 -15.89
C TRP A 147 -7.44 -13.60 -15.49
N THR A 148 -7.33 -13.88 -14.19
CA THR A 148 -7.04 -15.23 -13.67
C THR A 148 -8.20 -16.20 -13.94
N LEU A 149 -9.46 -15.73 -14.01
CA LEU A 149 -10.62 -16.55 -14.36
C LEU A 149 -10.59 -17.11 -15.79
N GLN A 150 -9.73 -16.58 -16.67
CA GLN A 150 -9.60 -17.07 -18.05
C GLN A 150 -9.00 -18.49 -18.07
N LYS A 151 -9.42 -19.32 -19.04
CA LYS A 151 -8.96 -20.69 -19.18
C LYS A 151 -7.46 -20.82 -19.36
N ALA A 152 -6.85 -19.89 -20.11
CA ALA A 152 -5.40 -19.86 -20.33
C ALA A 152 -4.59 -19.71 -19.03
N ASN A 153 -5.19 -19.13 -17.99
CA ASN A 153 -4.60 -18.88 -16.68
C ASN A 153 -5.02 -19.92 -15.62
N GLY A 154 -5.65 -21.03 -16.03
CA GLY A 154 -6.12 -22.08 -15.12
C GLY A 154 -7.49 -21.83 -14.50
N GLY A 155 -8.09 -20.66 -14.71
CA GLY A 155 -9.40 -20.29 -14.20
C GLY A 155 -10.54 -21.09 -14.85
N ARG A 156 -11.74 -20.94 -14.31
CA ARG A 156 -12.94 -21.70 -14.76
C ARG A 156 -13.58 -21.19 -16.06
N GLY A 157 -13.07 -20.10 -16.66
CA GLY A 157 -13.57 -19.55 -17.94
C GLY A 157 -14.85 -18.74 -17.79
N VAL A 158 -14.99 -17.97 -16.71
CA VAL A 158 -16.14 -17.10 -16.44
C VAL A 158 -15.80 -15.66 -16.79
N LEU A 159 -16.67 -15.00 -17.55
CA LEU A 159 -16.64 -13.57 -17.78
C LEU A 159 -17.45 -12.87 -16.69
N LEU A 160 -16.84 -11.95 -15.92
CA LEU A 160 -17.48 -11.34 -14.75
C LEU A 160 -18.79 -10.62 -15.08
N GLY A 161 -18.86 -9.89 -16.21
CA GLY A 161 -20.08 -9.17 -16.60
C GLY A 161 -21.15 -10.04 -17.26
N GLY A 162 -20.86 -11.32 -17.55
CA GLY A 162 -21.74 -12.16 -18.37
C GLY A 162 -21.93 -11.59 -19.78
N VAL A 163 -22.95 -12.08 -20.48
CA VAL A 163 -23.42 -11.54 -21.78
C VAL A 163 -24.93 -11.74 -21.88
N PRO A 164 -25.64 -11.12 -22.83
CA PRO A 164 -27.08 -11.38 -23.01
C PRO A 164 -27.40 -12.86 -23.06
N GLY A 165 -28.26 -13.33 -22.14
CA GLY A 165 -28.61 -14.73 -21.98
C GLY A 165 -27.69 -15.57 -21.08
N VAL A 166 -26.58 -14.99 -20.59
CA VAL A 166 -25.67 -15.64 -19.63
C VAL A 166 -25.49 -14.75 -18.40
N LEU A 167 -25.77 -15.29 -17.22
CA LEU A 167 -25.67 -14.56 -15.97
C LEU A 167 -24.22 -14.14 -15.67
N PRO A 168 -24.01 -13.00 -14.97
CA PRO A 168 -22.69 -12.54 -14.56
C PRO A 168 -22.03 -13.51 -13.57
N GLY A 169 -20.69 -13.43 -13.50
CA GLY A 169 -19.89 -14.09 -12.49
C GLY A 169 -20.18 -13.54 -11.09
N ARG A 170 -20.11 -14.41 -10.09
CA ARG A 170 -20.32 -14.06 -8.68
C ARG A 170 -19.01 -13.71 -8.01
N VAL A 171 -18.94 -12.50 -7.44
CA VAL A 171 -17.77 -12.00 -6.72
C VAL A 171 -18.11 -11.86 -5.23
N LEU A 172 -17.33 -12.53 -4.39
CA LEU A 172 -17.40 -12.39 -2.94
C LEU A 172 -16.21 -11.56 -2.45
N VAL A 173 -16.48 -10.48 -1.74
CA VAL A 173 -15.47 -9.63 -1.11
C VAL A 173 -15.52 -9.83 0.40
N LEU A 174 -14.42 -10.28 0.99
CA LEU A 174 -14.28 -10.50 2.43
C LEU A 174 -13.57 -9.31 3.06
N GLY A 175 -14.33 -8.50 3.82
CA GLY A 175 -13.92 -7.24 4.39
C GLY A 175 -14.40 -6.02 3.60
N GLY A 176 -15.20 -5.17 4.23
CA GLY A 176 -15.76 -3.93 3.65
C GLY A 176 -14.91 -2.68 3.93
N GLY A 177 -13.62 -2.82 4.29
CA GLY A 177 -12.69 -1.71 4.49
C GLY A 177 -12.38 -0.92 3.21
N VAL A 178 -11.29 -0.15 3.17
CA VAL A 178 -10.90 0.63 1.98
C VAL A 178 -10.72 -0.29 0.77
N VAL A 179 -9.89 -1.32 0.90
CA VAL A 179 -9.62 -2.29 -0.17
C VAL A 179 -10.92 -2.92 -0.69
N GLY A 180 -11.72 -3.50 0.21
CA GLY A 180 -12.93 -4.24 -0.19
C GLY A 180 -14.00 -3.36 -0.81
N THR A 181 -14.17 -2.13 -0.32
CA THR A 181 -15.09 -1.16 -0.93
C THR A 181 -14.71 -0.84 -2.38
N HIS A 182 -13.42 -0.59 -2.62
CA HIS A 182 -12.94 -0.30 -3.97
C HIS A 182 -12.98 -1.54 -4.88
N ALA A 183 -12.73 -2.74 -4.33
CA ALA A 183 -12.88 -3.99 -5.06
C ALA A 183 -14.34 -4.22 -5.48
N ALA A 184 -15.28 -4.06 -4.55
CA ALA A 184 -16.70 -4.21 -4.83
C ALA A 184 -17.20 -3.22 -5.90
N ARG A 185 -16.80 -1.95 -5.81
CA ARG A 185 -17.18 -0.92 -6.80
C ARG A 185 -16.70 -1.28 -8.21
N VAL A 186 -15.45 -1.71 -8.34
CA VAL A 186 -14.90 -2.04 -9.67
C VAL A 186 -15.55 -3.32 -10.19
N ALA A 187 -15.69 -4.37 -9.36
CA ALA A 187 -16.35 -5.60 -9.78
C ALA A 187 -17.81 -5.36 -10.23
N ALA A 188 -18.57 -4.54 -9.47
CA ALA A 188 -19.92 -4.13 -9.86
C ALA A 188 -19.92 -3.31 -11.15
N GLY A 189 -18.97 -2.39 -11.32
CA GLY A 189 -18.79 -1.62 -12.56
C GLY A 189 -18.43 -2.50 -13.78
N MET A 190 -17.84 -3.67 -13.56
CA MET A 190 -17.60 -4.69 -14.59
C MET A 190 -18.85 -5.54 -14.88
N GLY A 191 -19.95 -5.32 -14.18
CA GLY A 191 -21.22 -6.03 -14.35
C GLY A 191 -21.34 -7.33 -13.56
N ALA A 192 -20.43 -7.60 -12.61
CA ALA A 192 -20.48 -8.80 -11.78
C ALA A 192 -21.62 -8.77 -10.74
N ASP A 193 -22.08 -9.94 -10.31
CA ASP A 193 -22.97 -10.10 -9.13
C ASP A 193 -22.07 -10.11 -7.86
N VAL A 194 -22.05 -8.98 -7.14
CA VAL A 194 -21.11 -8.74 -6.04
C VAL A 194 -21.81 -8.80 -4.69
N THR A 195 -21.15 -9.48 -3.74
CA THR A 195 -21.52 -9.46 -2.31
C THR A 195 -20.30 -9.12 -1.46
N VAL A 196 -20.45 -8.16 -0.54
CA VAL A 196 -19.42 -7.77 0.45
C VAL A 196 -19.82 -8.31 1.81
N LEU A 197 -18.90 -8.95 2.52
CA LEU A 197 -19.08 -9.36 3.90
C LEU A 197 -18.18 -8.56 4.84
N ASP A 198 -18.75 -8.09 5.96
CA ASP A 198 -17.99 -7.42 7.03
C ASP A 198 -18.60 -7.79 8.39
N ARG A 199 -17.78 -7.75 9.46
CA ARG A 199 -18.25 -7.93 10.84
C ARG A 199 -18.82 -6.67 11.47
N SER A 200 -18.51 -5.51 10.94
CA SER A 200 -18.97 -4.22 11.44
C SER A 200 -20.31 -3.85 10.83
N VAL A 201 -21.39 -3.95 11.59
CA VAL A 201 -22.72 -3.50 11.16
C VAL A 201 -22.72 -2.02 10.79
N ASN A 202 -21.93 -1.19 11.46
CA ASN A 202 -21.80 0.23 11.09
C ASN A 202 -21.15 0.39 9.71
N ARG A 203 -20.17 -0.47 9.38
CA ARG A 203 -19.57 -0.47 8.05
C ARG A 203 -20.56 -0.93 6.99
N LEU A 204 -21.34 -1.96 7.28
CA LEU A 204 -22.39 -2.44 6.36
C LEU A 204 -23.44 -1.36 6.10
N ARG A 205 -23.90 -0.63 7.13
CA ARG A 205 -24.82 0.52 6.95
C ARG A 205 -24.22 1.58 6.04
N TYR A 206 -22.95 1.97 6.29
CA TYR A 206 -22.28 2.93 5.43
C TYR A 206 -22.21 2.47 3.96
N LEU A 207 -21.91 1.19 3.73
CA LEU A 207 -21.89 0.64 2.37
C LEU A 207 -23.26 0.65 1.72
N ASP A 208 -24.29 0.34 2.47
CA ASP A 208 -25.70 0.38 2.01
C ASP A 208 -26.13 1.80 1.65
N ASP A 209 -25.89 2.75 2.55
CA ASP A 209 -26.23 4.17 2.37
C ASP A 209 -25.54 4.80 1.17
N VAL A 210 -24.25 4.46 0.93
CA VAL A 210 -23.43 5.10 -0.10
C VAL A 210 -23.60 4.43 -1.46
N PHE A 211 -23.75 3.10 -1.50
CA PHE A 211 -23.72 2.34 -2.75
C PHE A 211 -25.08 1.73 -3.13
N GLY A 212 -26.03 1.69 -2.20
CA GLY A 212 -27.36 1.19 -2.44
C GLY A 212 -27.35 -0.19 -3.10
N HIS A 213 -27.99 -0.31 -4.25
CA HIS A 213 -28.12 -1.57 -4.99
C HIS A 213 -26.92 -1.92 -5.90
N ALA A 214 -25.82 -1.14 -5.87
CA ALA A 214 -24.66 -1.43 -6.73
C ALA A 214 -24.03 -2.79 -6.39
N PHE A 215 -24.09 -3.20 -5.11
CA PHE A 215 -23.69 -4.54 -4.64
C PHE A 215 -24.42 -4.89 -3.33
N LYS A 216 -24.52 -6.18 -3.05
CA LYS A 216 -25.11 -6.71 -1.82
C LYS A 216 -24.10 -6.63 -0.68
N ASN A 217 -24.57 -6.53 0.55
CA ASN A 217 -23.74 -6.65 1.74
C ASN A 217 -24.37 -7.62 2.75
N GLY A 218 -23.53 -8.21 3.60
CA GLY A 218 -23.95 -9.15 4.61
C GLY A 218 -22.99 -9.25 5.78
N PHE A 219 -23.48 -9.80 6.90
CA PHE A 219 -22.64 -10.00 8.10
C PHE A 219 -21.71 -11.19 7.91
N ALA A 220 -20.44 -11.00 8.25
CA ALA A 220 -19.38 -12.00 8.09
C ALA A 220 -19.34 -12.94 9.30
N ASP A 221 -20.04 -14.05 9.23
CA ASP A 221 -19.85 -15.22 10.08
C ASP A 221 -19.32 -16.41 9.25
N ALA A 222 -18.92 -17.50 9.92
CA ALA A 222 -18.30 -18.63 9.25
C ALA A 222 -19.26 -19.35 8.27
N ALA A 223 -20.52 -19.50 8.64
CA ALA A 223 -21.54 -20.18 7.82
C ALA A 223 -21.86 -19.35 6.57
N THR A 224 -22.24 -18.09 6.76
CA THR A 224 -22.55 -17.15 5.65
C THR A 224 -21.35 -17.01 4.71
N THR A 225 -20.13 -16.91 5.25
CA THR A 225 -18.91 -16.82 4.44
C THR A 225 -18.75 -18.04 3.52
N MET A 226 -18.93 -19.26 4.05
CA MET A 226 -18.77 -20.47 3.26
C MET A 226 -19.94 -20.69 2.28
N ASP A 227 -21.18 -20.38 2.67
CA ASP A 227 -22.33 -20.50 1.78
C ASP A 227 -22.20 -19.62 0.53
N LEU A 228 -21.66 -18.42 0.68
CA LEU A 228 -21.38 -17.53 -0.44
C LEU A 228 -20.11 -17.92 -1.20
N ALA A 229 -19.07 -18.39 -0.50
CA ALA A 229 -17.82 -18.83 -1.12
C ALA A 229 -18.05 -20.00 -2.08
N ARG A 230 -18.88 -21.00 -1.72
CA ARG A 230 -19.28 -22.12 -2.59
C ARG A 230 -19.93 -21.65 -3.90
N GLN A 231 -20.56 -20.48 -3.89
CA GLN A 231 -21.26 -19.91 -5.05
C GLN A 231 -20.40 -18.94 -5.84
N ALA A 232 -19.28 -18.47 -5.27
CA ALA A 232 -18.42 -17.48 -5.90
C ALA A 232 -17.59 -18.07 -7.04
N ASP A 233 -17.31 -17.25 -8.03
CA ASP A 233 -16.36 -17.51 -9.10
C ASP A 233 -15.02 -16.81 -8.79
N LEU A 234 -15.09 -15.65 -8.11
CA LEU A 234 -13.98 -14.86 -7.63
C LEU A 234 -14.20 -14.49 -6.15
N ILE A 235 -13.20 -14.74 -5.31
CA ILE A 235 -13.20 -14.35 -3.90
C ILE A 235 -12.02 -13.40 -3.67
N ILE A 236 -12.29 -12.21 -3.10
CA ILE A 236 -11.27 -11.19 -2.81
C ILE A 236 -11.13 -11.08 -1.30
N GLY A 237 -9.94 -11.45 -0.79
CA GLY A 237 -9.56 -11.28 0.61
C GLY A 237 -9.06 -9.84 0.87
N ALA A 238 -9.84 -9.07 1.62
CA ALA A 238 -9.60 -7.64 1.86
C ALA A 238 -9.66 -7.27 3.36
N VAL A 239 -9.43 -8.24 4.25
CA VAL A 239 -9.41 -8.02 5.69
C VAL A 239 -8.02 -7.63 6.13
N LEU A 240 -7.90 -6.44 6.72
CA LEU A 240 -6.69 -5.91 7.31
C LEU A 240 -6.94 -5.62 8.79
N ILE A 241 -6.08 -6.16 9.66
CA ILE A 241 -6.07 -5.83 11.09
C ILE A 241 -4.80 -5.03 11.35
N PRO A 242 -4.90 -3.74 11.70
CA PRO A 242 -3.71 -2.92 11.98
C PRO A 242 -2.81 -3.56 13.05
N GLY A 243 -1.54 -3.78 12.71
CA GLY A 243 -0.55 -4.33 13.65
C GLY A 243 -0.67 -5.83 13.97
N ALA A 244 -1.55 -6.57 13.27
CA ALA A 244 -1.71 -8.02 13.47
C ALA A 244 -1.76 -8.77 12.14
N ALA A 245 -1.53 -10.09 12.18
CA ALA A 245 -1.70 -10.94 11.01
C ALA A 245 -3.18 -11.01 10.60
N ALA A 246 -3.43 -11.13 9.29
CA ALA A 246 -4.77 -11.31 8.76
C ALA A 246 -5.36 -12.66 9.25
N PRO A 247 -6.66 -12.71 9.61
CA PRO A 247 -7.30 -13.97 10.00
C PRO A 247 -7.44 -14.89 8.78
N LYS A 248 -7.31 -16.20 9.00
CA LYS A 248 -7.55 -17.19 7.95
C LYS A 248 -9.05 -17.42 7.80
N LEU A 249 -9.65 -16.87 6.74
CA LEU A 249 -11.09 -16.87 6.49
C LEU A 249 -11.57 -18.12 5.71
N ILE A 250 -10.67 -18.70 4.92
CA ILE A 250 -10.91 -19.95 4.20
C ILE A 250 -9.72 -20.87 4.46
N THR A 251 -9.98 -22.06 4.98
CA THR A 251 -8.96 -23.07 5.26
C THR A 251 -8.68 -23.92 4.02
N ARG A 252 -7.57 -24.67 4.01
CA ARG A 252 -7.24 -25.59 2.93
C ARG A 252 -8.31 -26.66 2.72
N ALA A 253 -8.85 -27.22 3.80
CA ALA A 253 -9.90 -28.23 3.72
C ALA A 253 -11.17 -27.70 3.03
N GLN A 254 -11.49 -26.43 3.19
CA GLN A 254 -12.65 -25.78 2.59
C GLN A 254 -12.48 -25.48 1.09
N LEU A 255 -11.25 -25.53 0.54
CA LEU A 255 -11.06 -25.36 -0.91
C LEU A 255 -11.82 -26.41 -1.73
N ALA A 256 -11.97 -27.63 -1.23
CA ALA A 256 -12.73 -28.70 -1.89
C ALA A 256 -14.22 -28.37 -2.05
N GLU A 257 -14.74 -27.42 -1.28
CA GLU A 257 -16.14 -26.99 -1.34
C GLU A 257 -16.37 -25.85 -2.35
N LEU A 258 -15.30 -25.23 -2.85
CA LEU A 258 -15.35 -24.16 -3.82
C LEU A 258 -15.55 -24.69 -5.24
N LYS A 259 -16.02 -23.84 -6.14
CA LYS A 259 -16.15 -24.21 -7.55
C LYS A 259 -14.76 -24.51 -8.16
N PRO A 260 -14.54 -25.63 -8.86
CA PRO A 260 -13.28 -25.88 -9.54
C PRO A 260 -12.88 -24.74 -10.48
N GLY A 261 -11.64 -24.28 -10.37
CA GLY A 261 -11.12 -23.15 -11.13
C GLY A 261 -11.62 -21.77 -10.65
N ALA A 262 -12.28 -21.69 -9.49
CA ALA A 262 -12.52 -20.43 -8.83
C ALA A 262 -11.21 -19.74 -8.48
N VAL A 263 -11.26 -18.41 -8.31
CA VAL A 263 -10.07 -17.58 -8.09
C VAL A 263 -10.12 -16.95 -6.70
N LEU A 264 -9.04 -17.05 -5.96
CA LEU A 264 -8.78 -16.32 -4.72
C LEU A 264 -7.77 -15.19 -4.99
N VAL A 265 -8.15 -13.94 -4.80
CA VAL A 265 -7.25 -12.79 -4.81
C VAL A 265 -7.02 -12.33 -3.39
N ASP A 266 -5.80 -12.49 -2.88
CA ASP A 266 -5.46 -12.14 -1.51
C ASP A 266 -4.73 -10.80 -1.44
N VAL A 267 -5.48 -9.73 -1.19
CA VAL A 267 -4.91 -8.37 -1.09
C VAL A 267 -4.20 -8.14 0.24
N ALA A 268 -4.50 -8.96 1.25
CA ALA A 268 -3.89 -8.89 2.58
C ALA A 268 -2.58 -9.70 2.69
N ILE A 269 -2.02 -10.13 1.58
CA ILE A 269 -0.84 -11.04 1.55
C ILE A 269 0.36 -10.46 2.29
N ASP A 270 0.59 -9.15 2.27
CA ASP A 270 1.66 -8.47 3.01
C ASP A 270 1.54 -8.65 4.54
N GLN A 271 0.35 -9.04 5.02
CA GLN A 271 0.07 -9.36 6.44
C GLN A 271 -0.20 -10.86 6.66
N GLY A 272 0.36 -11.71 5.82
CA GLY A 272 0.24 -13.16 5.90
C GLY A 272 -0.98 -13.76 5.19
N GLY A 273 -1.82 -12.93 4.57
CA GLY A 273 -2.97 -13.34 3.76
C GLY A 273 -4.20 -13.82 4.52
N CYS A 274 -5.37 -13.67 3.89
CA CYS A 274 -6.68 -14.06 4.43
C CYS A 274 -7.02 -15.54 4.23
N PHE A 275 -6.28 -16.27 3.39
CA PHE A 275 -6.54 -17.69 3.12
C PHE A 275 -5.39 -18.53 3.67
N GLU A 276 -5.70 -19.72 4.17
CA GLU A 276 -4.67 -20.61 4.74
C GLU A 276 -3.61 -20.99 3.72
N THR A 277 -4.02 -21.13 2.47
CA THR A 277 -3.17 -21.53 1.34
C THR A 277 -2.46 -20.37 0.64
N SER A 278 -2.66 -19.12 1.12
CA SER A 278 -1.98 -17.96 0.56
C SER A 278 -0.51 -17.94 0.90
N HIS A 279 0.32 -17.75 -0.14
CA HIS A 279 1.73 -17.38 -0.02
C HIS A 279 2.06 -16.26 -1.01
N ALA A 280 3.00 -15.40 -0.67
CA ALA A 280 3.35 -14.25 -1.48
C ALA A 280 3.92 -14.69 -2.85
N THR A 281 3.43 -14.04 -3.90
CA THR A 281 3.91 -14.16 -5.28
C THR A 281 4.45 -12.82 -5.78
N THR A 282 4.97 -12.80 -7.00
CA THR A 282 5.55 -11.62 -7.64
C THR A 282 4.77 -11.24 -8.89
N HIS A 283 5.00 -10.03 -9.42
CA HIS A 283 4.40 -9.63 -10.70
C HIS A 283 4.89 -10.46 -11.90
N HIS A 284 6.03 -11.13 -11.78
CA HIS A 284 6.57 -12.00 -12.83
C HIS A 284 5.88 -13.38 -12.86
N ASP A 285 5.60 -13.94 -11.68
CA ASP A 285 4.88 -15.22 -11.51
C ASP A 285 3.72 -14.98 -10.52
N PRO A 286 2.59 -14.42 -11.01
CA PRO A 286 1.59 -13.87 -10.12
C PRO A 286 0.57 -14.87 -9.57
N ILE A 287 0.43 -16.06 -10.21
CA ILE A 287 -0.63 -17.00 -9.91
C ILE A 287 -0.09 -18.41 -9.67
N TYR A 288 -0.81 -19.17 -8.86
CA TYR A 288 -0.57 -20.59 -8.65
C TYR A 288 -1.88 -21.31 -8.34
N ALA A 289 -1.89 -22.63 -8.45
CA ALA A 289 -3.04 -23.47 -8.14
C ALA A 289 -2.81 -24.28 -6.86
N VAL A 290 -3.82 -24.38 -5.99
CA VAL A 290 -3.88 -25.30 -4.87
C VAL A 290 -5.21 -26.04 -4.92
N ASP A 291 -5.16 -27.38 -4.97
CA ASP A 291 -6.33 -28.24 -4.96
C ASP A 291 -7.40 -27.83 -6.01
N GLY A 292 -6.95 -27.35 -7.19
CA GLY A 292 -7.80 -26.91 -8.31
C GLY A 292 -8.37 -25.50 -8.20
N ILE A 293 -7.98 -24.73 -7.17
CA ILE A 293 -8.36 -23.33 -6.96
C ILE A 293 -7.18 -22.41 -7.30
N MET A 294 -7.43 -21.39 -8.11
CA MET A 294 -6.41 -20.44 -8.53
C MET A 294 -6.19 -19.37 -7.47
N HIS A 295 -4.94 -19.03 -7.22
CA HIS A 295 -4.56 -17.98 -6.27
C HIS A 295 -3.78 -16.88 -6.98
N TYR A 296 -4.12 -15.62 -6.67
CA TYR A 296 -3.35 -14.43 -7.00
C TYR A 296 -2.98 -13.73 -5.68
N CYS A 297 -1.71 -13.79 -5.32
CA CYS A 297 -1.22 -13.33 -4.01
C CYS A 297 0.01 -12.42 -4.17
N VAL A 298 0.00 -11.55 -5.18
CA VAL A 298 1.14 -10.68 -5.46
C VAL A 298 1.31 -9.65 -4.34
N ALA A 299 2.48 -9.69 -3.69
CA ALA A 299 2.89 -8.64 -2.77
C ALA A 299 3.11 -7.33 -3.54
N ASN A 300 2.75 -6.20 -2.92
CA ASN A 300 2.89 -4.89 -3.56
C ASN A 300 2.05 -4.73 -4.85
N MET A 301 0.81 -5.20 -4.86
CA MET A 301 -0.12 -5.03 -5.99
C MET A 301 -0.11 -3.61 -6.61
N PRO A 302 -0.07 -2.50 -5.84
CA PRO A 302 -0.03 -1.15 -6.41
C PRO A 302 1.17 -0.87 -7.31
N GLY A 303 2.28 -1.59 -7.15
CA GLY A 303 3.46 -1.48 -8.01
C GLY A 303 3.19 -1.81 -9.47
N ALA A 304 2.23 -2.70 -9.76
CA ALA A 304 1.83 -3.07 -11.13
C ALA A 304 1.28 -1.90 -11.95
N VAL A 305 0.72 -0.90 -11.30
CA VAL A 305 0.11 0.27 -11.93
C VAL A 305 0.81 1.55 -11.45
N ALA A 306 2.13 1.56 -11.66
CA ALA A 306 3.05 2.55 -11.09
C ALA A 306 2.63 4.00 -11.34
N ARG A 307 2.14 4.34 -12.54
CA ARG A 307 1.69 5.71 -12.84
C ARG A 307 0.52 6.15 -11.97
N THR A 308 -0.54 5.34 -11.89
CA THR A 308 -1.71 5.64 -11.05
C THR A 308 -1.31 5.70 -9.57
N SER A 309 -0.51 4.75 -9.12
CA SER A 309 -0.04 4.65 -7.73
C SER A 309 0.84 5.83 -7.34
N THR A 310 1.76 6.26 -8.22
CA THR A 310 2.62 7.43 -7.99
C THR A 310 1.80 8.71 -7.87
N LEU A 311 0.85 8.93 -8.77
CA LEU A 311 -0.02 10.11 -8.71
C LEU A 311 -0.90 10.11 -7.44
N ALA A 312 -1.51 8.97 -7.11
CA ALA A 312 -2.37 8.85 -5.93
C ALA A 312 -1.58 9.07 -4.64
N LEU A 313 -0.40 8.44 -4.52
CA LEU A 313 0.48 8.61 -3.36
C LEU A 313 1.03 10.02 -3.29
N GLY A 314 1.53 10.56 -4.41
CA GLY A 314 2.09 11.91 -4.47
C GLY A 314 1.09 13.00 -4.05
N ASN A 315 -0.19 12.87 -4.45
CA ASN A 315 -1.24 13.79 -4.00
C ASN A 315 -1.46 13.74 -2.48
N ALA A 316 -1.33 12.56 -1.86
CA ALA A 316 -1.51 12.40 -0.43
C ALA A 316 -0.27 12.83 0.37
N THR A 317 0.94 12.53 -0.13
CA THR A 317 2.20 12.82 0.59
C THR A 317 2.68 14.26 0.43
N MET A 318 2.35 14.92 -0.69
CA MET A 318 2.82 16.28 -1.01
C MET A 318 2.54 17.31 0.10
N PRO A 319 1.34 17.40 0.70
CA PRO A 319 1.10 18.36 1.78
C PRO A 319 2.03 18.17 2.98
N PHE A 320 2.30 16.93 3.35
CA PHE A 320 3.20 16.59 4.47
C PHE A 320 4.67 16.83 4.10
N MET A 321 5.08 16.45 2.88
CA MET A 321 6.42 16.76 2.36
C MET A 321 6.70 18.26 2.39
N LEU A 322 5.75 19.07 1.93
CA LEU A 322 5.86 20.54 1.95
C LEU A 322 5.89 21.09 3.38
N ALA A 323 5.07 20.57 4.30
CA ALA A 323 5.10 20.97 5.69
C ALA A 323 6.45 20.66 6.36
N LEU A 324 7.03 19.48 6.07
CA LEU A 324 8.37 19.10 6.52
C LEU A 324 9.45 20.00 5.92
N ALA A 325 9.32 20.35 4.65
CA ALA A 325 10.28 21.23 3.96
C ALA A 325 10.22 22.69 4.45
N ASP A 326 9.00 23.24 4.60
CA ASP A 326 8.79 24.64 5.01
C ASP A 326 9.19 24.90 6.46
N LYS A 327 8.89 23.95 7.36
CA LYS A 327 8.99 24.17 8.82
C LYS A 327 10.16 23.44 9.46
N GLY A 328 10.76 22.47 8.76
CA GLY A 328 11.62 21.46 9.36
C GLY A 328 10.80 20.41 10.15
N TRP A 329 11.32 19.20 10.28
CA TRP A 329 10.58 18.07 10.87
C TRP A 329 10.10 18.30 12.30
N LYS A 330 10.93 18.95 13.18
CA LYS A 330 10.56 19.22 14.57
C LYS A 330 9.30 20.08 14.68
N ARG A 331 9.29 21.21 13.98
CA ARG A 331 8.16 22.13 14.03
C ARG A 331 6.95 21.55 13.32
N ALA A 332 7.13 20.90 12.18
CA ALA A 332 6.03 20.24 11.47
C ALA A 332 5.34 19.20 12.34
N CYS A 333 6.11 18.32 13.01
CA CYS A 333 5.57 17.32 13.93
C CYS A 333 5.00 17.92 15.22
N ALA A 334 5.55 19.03 15.73
CA ALA A 334 5.01 19.68 16.91
C ALA A 334 3.65 20.37 16.66
N GLU A 335 3.43 20.88 15.46
CA GLU A 335 2.18 21.52 15.04
C GLU A 335 1.11 20.53 14.54
N ASP A 336 1.50 19.31 14.16
CA ASP A 336 0.61 18.28 13.66
C ASP A 336 0.82 16.94 14.38
N LYS A 337 -0.12 16.61 15.30
CA LYS A 337 -0.12 15.35 16.06
C LYS A 337 -0.17 14.11 15.17
N HIS A 338 -0.74 14.22 13.98
CA HIS A 338 -0.89 13.13 13.02
C HIS A 338 0.42 12.86 12.28
N LEU A 339 1.13 13.92 11.90
CA LEU A 339 2.48 13.80 11.35
C LEU A 339 3.46 13.31 12.42
N LEU A 340 3.30 13.74 13.68
CA LEU A 340 4.09 13.24 14.81
C LEU A 340 3.94 11.73 15.01
N ALA A 341 2.73 11.18 14.81
CA ALA A 341 2.51 9.74 14.84
C ALA A 341 3.29 8.99 13.74
N GLY A 342 3.66 9.68 12.67
CA GLY A 342 4.54 9.18 11.61
C GLY A 342 6.00 9.03 12.02
N LEU A 343 6.47 9.70 13.08
CA LEU A 343 7.86 9.64 13.52
C LEU A 343 8.16 8.25 14.09
N ASN A 344 9.05 7.50 13.45
CA ASN A 344 9.41 6.15 13.83
C ASN A 344 10.82 6.05 14.43
N THR A 345 11.80 6.81 13.90
CA THR A 345 13.16 6.88 14.47
C THR A 345 13.68 8.31 14.48
N HIS A 346 14.50 8.64 15.48
CA HIS A 346 15.26 9.89 15.54
C HIS A 346 16.51 9.72 16.40
N ALA A 347 17.66 10.19 15.90
CA ALA A 347 18.94 10.23 16.63
C ALA A 347 19.26 8.90 17.35
N GLY A 348 19.07 7.76 16.68
CA GLY A 348 19.34 6.43 17.20
C GLY A 348 18.28 5.90 18.18
N LYS A 349 17.14 6.56 18.33
CA LYS A 349 16.04 6.12 19.19
C LYS A 349 14.81 5.73 18.36
N LEU A 350 14.17 4.64 18.77
CA LEU A 350 12.87 4.20 18.25
C LEU A 350 11.76 4.95 18.96
N THR A 351 10.75 5.43 18.21
CA THR A 351 9.64 6.21 18.77
C THR A 351 8.28 5.54 18.58
N TYR A 352 8.19 4.49 17.76
CA TYR A 352 6.92 3.82 17.46
C TYR A 352 6.75 2.55 18.29
N ALA A 353 5.77 2.56 19.20
CA ALA A 353 5.57 1.53 20.22
C ALA A 353 5.33 0.13 19.64
N ALA A 354 4.55 0.01 18.53
CA ALA A 354 4.26 -1.30 17.95
C ALA A 354 5.52 -1.99 17.39
N VAL A 355 6.45 -1.23 16.82
CA VAL A 355 7.75 -1.77 16.37
C VAL A 355 8.60 -2.22 17.56
N GLY A 356 8.64 -1.39 18.63
CA GLY A 356 9.36 -1.76 19.86
C GLY A 356 8.83 -3.05 20.49
N ALA A 357 7.51 -3.20 20.55
CA ALA A 357 6.88 -4.42 21.05
C ALA A 357 7.18 -5.65 20.18
N ALA A 358 7.15 -5.49 18.85
CA ALA A 358 7.43 -6.58 17.91
C ALA A 358 8.88 -7.06 17.96
N LEU A 359 9.84 -6.14 18.15
CA LEU A 359 11.27 -6.42 18.09
C LEU A 359 11.95 -6.50 19.47
N GLY A 360 11.21 -6.27 20.57
CA GLY A 360 11.80 -6.24 21.92
C GLY A 360 12.76 -5.06 22.14
N LEU A 361 12.56 -3.94 21.46
CA LEU A 361 13.43 -2.78 21.52
C LEU A 361 12.87 -1.68 22.42
N PRO A 362 13.74 -0.90 23.12
CA PRO A 362 13.31 0.24 23.91
C PRO A 362 12.74 1.34 23.04
N VAL A 363 11.66 1.96 23.49
CA VAL A 363 10.95 3.03 22.78
C VAL A 363 10.88 4.26 23.64
N ILE A 364 11.10 5.43 23.05
CA ILE A 364 10.82 6.73 23.67
C ILE A 364 9.52 7.31 23.09
N ALA A 365 8.83 8.17 23.82
CA ALA A 365 7.69 8.88 23.26
C ALA A 365 8.11 9.76 22.08
N ALA A 366 7.33 9.79 21.00
CA ALA A 366 7.61 10.64 19.84
C ALA A 366 7.71 12.12 20.23
N SER A 367 6.93 12.58 21.20
CA SER A 367 7.03 13.95 21.77
C SER A 367 8.36 14.20 22.49
N ALA A 368 8.98 13.19 23.10
CA ALA A 368 10.29 13.35 23.72
C ALA A 368 11.41 13.55 22.67
N ALA A 369 11.26 12.97 21.47
CA ALA A 369 12.19 13.19 20.38
C ALA A 369 12.19 14.65 19.87
N LEU A 370 11.11 15.39 20.05
CA LEU A 370 11.04 16.83 19.69
C LEU A 370 11.96 17.69 20.57
N ALA A 371 12.29 17.24 21.78
CA ALA A 371 13.15 17.95 22.71
C ALA A 371 14.66 17.60 22.53
N MET A 372 14.98 16.61 21.74
CA MET A 372 16.35 16.22 21.41
C MET A 372 16.90 17.10 20.28
#